data_2aea6ca2b3fbd066b76c47e8b2e373b5
#
_entry.id   2aea6ca2b3fbd066b76c47e8b2e373b5
#
_cell.length_a   1.000
_cell.length_b   1.000
_cell.length_c   1.000
_cell.angle_alpha   90.00
_cell.angle_beta   90.00
_cell.angle_gamma   90.00
#
_symmetry.space_group_name_H-M   'P 1'
#
loop_
_entity.id
_entity.type
_entity.pdbx_description
1 polymer ?
#
loop_
_entity_poly.entity_id
_entity_poly.type
_entity_poly.pdbx_seq_one_letter_code
_entity_poly.pdbx_strand_id
1 'polypeptide(L)'
;HIWYPCKKHPSDKANNGAKIQITIPRPLKAISNGLLKNVIKKEEYWDTWHWETSYPISSYNINFSIGDFNIIEKTGYILDKPLSMFFYTFSKKERGLDLLNMAEEYINFYAENFGQYPWIKEKFGVVETPYWGMEHQTIIAYGNNHKYNKKGYDFLLLHEMSHEWWGNF
;
A
#
# COMPACT_ATOMS: atom_id res chain seq x y z
N HIS A 1 -2.22 -4.59 -14.91
CA HIS A 1 -1.60 -4.37 -16.24
C HIS A 1 -2.61 -4.33 -17.40
N ILE A 2 -3.89 -4.33 -17.14
CA ILE A 2 -4.92 -4.14 -18.18
C ILE A 2 -5.34 -2.68 -18.36
N TRP A 3 -4.97 -1.79 -17.45
CA TRP A 3 -5.36 -0.38 -17.48
C TRP A 3 -4.29 0.53 -18.13
N TYR A 4 -3.08 0.02 -18.41
CA TYR A 4 -2.03 0.74 -19.16
C TYR A 4 -1.19 -0.23 -19.98
N PRO A 5 -0.57 0.22 -21.10
CA PRO A 5 0.32 -0.61 -21.92
C PRO A 5 1.59 -0.95 -21.14
N CYS A 6 1.85 -2.24 -20.95
CA CYS A 6 3.07 -2.71 -20.30
C CYS A 6 3.45 -4.11 -20.79
N LYS A 7 4.71 -4.47 -20.62
CA LYS A 7 5.18 -5.82 -20.88
C LYS A 7 4.62 -6.78 -19.84
N LYS A 8 4.01 -7.86 -20.29
CA LYS A 8 3.41 -8.89 -19.43
C LYS A 8 4.47 -9.96 -19.08
N HIS A 9 5.39 -9.63 -18.18
CA HIS A 9 6.36 -10.60 -17.66
C HIS A 9 6.64 -10.29 -16.18
N PRO A 10 6.54 -11.27 -15.26
CA PRO A 10 6.68 -11.01 -13.82
C PRO A 10 8.07 -10.51 -13.41
N SER A 11 9.12 -10.85 -14.16
CA SER A 11 10.47 -10.37 -13.90
C SER A 11 10.80 -9.01 -14.53
N ASP A 12 9.85 -8.42 -15.29
CA ASP A 12 10.06 -7.11 -15.93
C ASP A 12 9.68 -6.00 -14.96
N LYS A 13 10.70 -5.41 -14.35
CA LYS A 13 10.54 -4.33 -13.40
C LYS A 13 10.93 -2.99 -14.03
N ALA A 14 10.21 -1.94 -13.66
CA ALA A 14 10.65 -0.57 -13.87
C ALA A 14 11.80 -0.28 -12.88
N ASN A 15 13.04 -0.45 -13.33
CA ASN A 15 14.23 -0.42 -12.47
C ASN A 15 14.46 0.92 -11.75
N ASN A 16 13.96 2.00 -12.32
CA ASN A 16 14.06 3.35 -11.77
C ASN A 16 12.77 3.80 -11.04
N GLY A 17 11.91 2.83 -10.70
CA GLY A 17 10.62 3.12 -10.09
C GLY A 17 9.58 3.63 -11.08
N ALA A 18 8.55 4.30 -10.56
CA ALA A 18 7.45 4.81 -11.35
C ALA A 18 6.92 6.14 -10.82
N LYS A 19 6.48 7.02 -11.71
CA LYS A 19 5.72 8.24 -11.40
C LYS A 19 4.29 8.04 -11.87
N ILE A 20 3.34 8.16 -10.94
CA ILE A 20 1.93 7.88 -11.17
C ILE A 20 1.14 9.16 -10.91
N GLN A 21 0.45 9.65 -11.94
CA GLN A 21 -0.36 10.86 -11.85
C GLN A 21 -1.81 10.50 -12.13
N ILE A 22 -2.69 10.87 -11.20
CA ILE A 22 -4.10 10.51 -11.25
C ILE A 22 -4.93 11.77 -11.04
N THR A 23 -5.71 12.16 -12.04
CA THR A 23 -6.61 13.30 -11.97
C THR A 23 -8.03 12.82 -11.71
N ILE A 24 -8.63 13.27 -10.61
CA ILE A 24 -9.93 12.82 -10.12
C ILE A 24 -10.77 13.99 -9.61
N PRO A 25 -12.10 13.86 -9.62
CA PRO A 25 -12.99 14.88 -9.05
C PRO A 25 -12.91 14.87 -7.51
N ARG A 26 -13.00 16.06 -6.90
CA ARG A 26 -13.19 16.20 -5.46
C ARG A 26 -14.57 15.69 -5.03
N PRO A 27 -14.73 15.16 -3.80
CA PRO A 27 -13.73 15.07 -2.73
C PRO A 27 -12.92 13.78 -2.73
N LEU A 28 -12.92 13.01 -3.81
CA LEU A 28 -12.27 11.71 -3.89
C LEU A 28 -10.73 11.83 -3.69
N LYS A 29 -10.15 10.74 -3.20
CA LYS A 29 -8.71 10.58 -3.01
C LYS A 29 -8.20 9.47 -3.93
N ALA A 30 -7.03 9.70 -4.54
CA ALA A 30 -6.34 8.69 -5.33
C ALA A 30 -5.14 8.16 -4.56
N ILE A 31 -5.13 6.87 -4.29
CA ILE A 31 -4.10 6.18 -3.51
C ILE A 31 -3.30 5.28 -4.45
N SER A 32 -1.96 5.29 -4.32
CA SER A 32 -1.10 4.49 -5.19
C SER A 32 0.20 4.05 -4.49
N ASN A 33 1.06 3.36 -5.24
CA ASN A 33 2.37 2.88 -4.79
C ASN A 33 3.32 4.03 -4.41
N GLY A 34 4.31 3.73 -3.56
CA GLY A 34 5.34 4.69 -3.19
C GLY A 34 4.84 5.81 -2.29
N LEU A 35 5.43 7.00 -2.41
CA LEU A 35 5.13 8.17 -1.61
C LEU A 35 4.27 9.18 -2.37
N LEU A 36 3.30 9.78 -1.68
CA LEU A 36 2.58 10.95 -2.18
C LEU A 36 3.54 12.15 -2.20
N LYS A 37 3.82 12.70 -3.37
CA LYS A 37 4.68 13.88 -3.53
C LYS A 37 3.92 15.18 -3.38
N ASN A 38 2.79 15.28 -4.07
CA ASN A 38 1.91 16.44 -3.98
C ASN A 38 0.51 16.14 -4.51
N VAL A 39 -0.41 17.05 -4.20
CA VAL A 39 -1.75 17.10 -4.80
C VAL A 39 -1.91 18.49 -5.40
N ILE A 40 -2.06 18.55 -6.72
CA ILE A 40 -2.22 19.80 -7.46
C ILE A 40 -3.69 20.02 -7.76
N LYS A 41 -4.24 21.11 -7.24
CA LYS A 41 -5.58 21.58 -7.63
C LYS A 41 -5.54 22.04 -9.08
N LYS A 42 -6.34 21.44 -9.92
CA LYS A 42 -6.42 21.80 -11.36
C LYS A 42 -7.52 22.82 -11.60
N GLU A 43 -8.71 22.38 -11.78
CA GLU A 43 -9.88 23.20 -11.98
C GLU A 43 -10.75 23.21 -10.72
N GLU A 44 -11.89 23.88 -10.75
CA GLU A 44 -12.76 24.04 -9.58
C GLU A 44 -13.10 22.73 -8.86
N TYR A 45 -13.18 21.62 -9.59
CA TYR A 45 -13.64 20.32 -9.08
C TYR A 45 -12.64 19.17 -9.22
N TRP A 46 -11.42 19.41 -9.71
CA TRP A 46 -10.45 18.37 -10.01
C TRP A 46 -9.15 18.53 -9.25
N ASP A 47 -8.55 17.41 -8.79
CA ASP A 47 -7.23 17.35 -8.20
C ASP A 47 -6.38 16.30 -8.93
N THR A 48 -5.10 16.62 -9.14
CA THR A 48 -4.11 15.66 -9.66
C THR A 48 -3.21 15.21 -8.51
N TRP A 49 -3.25 13.92 -8.24
CA TRP A 49 -2.46 13.24 -7.21
C TRP A 49 -1.17 12.71 -7.85
N HIS A 50 -0.01 13.08 -7.30
CA HIS A 50 1.31 12.67 -7.79
C HIS A 50 1.95 11.71 -6.80
N TRP A 51 2.06 10.45 -7.19
CA TRP A 51 2.73 9.40 -6.44
C TRP A 51 4.04 9.03 -7.13
N GLU A 52 5.03 8.61 -6.35
CA GLU A 52 6.33 8.18 -6.86
C GLU A 52 6.88 7.03 -6.01
N THR A 53 7.24 5.93 -6.67
CA THR A 53 8.09 4.91 -6.10
C THR A 53 9.49 5.03 -6.68
N SER A 54 10.51 4.98 -5.83
CA SER A 54 11.93 5.04 -6.19
C SER A 54 12.57 3.66 -6.29
N TYR A 55 11.91 2.65 -5.74
CA TYR A 55 12.37 1.27 -5.85
C TYR A 55 11.92 0.63 -7.16
N PRO A 56 12.66 -0.39 -7.66
CA PRO A 56 12.17 -1.20 -8.78
C PRO A 56 10.79 -1.75 -8.50
N ILE A 57 9.90 -1.66 -9.48
CA ILE A 57 8.52 -2.14 -9.34
C ILE A 57 8.08 -2.95 -10.56
N SER A 58 7.47 -4.10 -10.31
CA SER A 58 6.89 -4.93 -11.36
C SER A 58 5.67 -4.26 -11.97
N SER A 59 5.48 -4.40 -13.29
CA SER A 59 4.38 -3.76 -14.01
C SER A 59 3.00 -4.15 -13.47
N TYR A 60 2.83 -5.38 -12.96
CA TYR A 60 1.56 -5.83 -12.39
C TYR A 60 1.26 -5.22 -11.01
N ASN A 61 2.30 -4.75 -10.31
CA ASN A 61 2.19 -4.13 -8.99
C ASN A 61 1.80 -2.65 -9.04
N ILE A 62 1.99 -1.99 -10.19
CA ILE A 62 1.58 -0.59 -10.34
C ILE A 62 0.06 -0.52 -10.30
N ASN A 63 -0.45 0.13 -9.27
CA ASN A 63 -1.87 0.16 -8.93
C ASN A 63 -2.33 1.53 -8.46
N PHE A 64 -3.62 1.78 -8.55
CA PHE A 64 -4.27 2.88 -7.86
C PHE A 64 -5.68 2.49 -7.38
N SER A 65 -6.11 3.14 -6.32
CA SER A 65 -7.47 3.06 -5.78
C SER A 65 -8.05 4.45 -5.63
N ILE A 66 -9.32 4.62 -5.98
CA ILE A 66 -10.02 5.90 -5.90
C ILE A 66 -11.24 5.74 -4.99
N GLY A 67 -11.38 6.63 -4.01
CA GLY A 67 -12.51 6.61 -3.10
C GLY A 67 -12.48 7.78 -2.11
N ASP A 68 -13.55 7.93 -1.36
CA ASP A 68 -13.61 8.90 -0.24
C ASP A 68 -13.08 8.24 1.04
N PHE A 69 -11.80 7.93 1.03
CA PHE A 69 -11.12 7.24 2.11
C PHE A 69 -10.89 8.13 3.33
N ASN A 70 -11.10 7.58 4.53
CA ASN A 70 -10.43 8.04 5.73
C ASN A 70 -8.97 7.59 5.69
N ILE A 71 -8.05 8.49 6.04
CA ILE A 71 -6.61 8.18 6.08
C ILE A 71 -6.22 8.04 7.54
N ILE A 72 -5.76 6.86 7.90
CA ILE A 72 -5.22 6.55 9.22
C ILE A 72 -3.74 6.33 9.04
N GLU A 73 -2.94 7.05 9.81
CA GLU A 73 -1.49 7.01 9.73
C GLU A 73 -0.84 6.82 11.08
N LYS A 74 0.28 6.16 11.10
CA LYS A 74 1.21 6.08 12.23
C LYS A 74 2.64 5.93 11.74
N THR A 75 3.59 6.28 12.58
CA THR A 75 4.98 5.85 12.41
C THR A 75 5.18 4.58 13.19
N GLY A 76 5.50 3.48 12.49
CA GLY A 76 5.96 2.24 13.10
C GLY A 76 7.49 2.18 13.13
N TYR A 77 8.04 1.23 13.87
CA TYR A 77 9.48 1.00 13.95
C TYR A 77 9.79 -0.45 13.58
N ILE A 78 10.58 -0.63 12.53
CA ILE A 78 10.96 -1.94 12.00
C ILE A 78 12.46 -2.13 12.21
N LEU A 79 12.84 -3.02 13.12
CA LEU A 79 14.23 -3.17 13.55
C LEU A 79 14.87 -1.80 13.84
N ASP A 80 14.20 -1.00 14.68
CA ASP A 80 14.59 0.36 15.09
C ASP A 80 14.60 1.43 13.98
N LYS A 81 14.17 1.11 12.76
CA LYS A 81 14.04 2.08 11.68
C LYS A 81 12.60 2.56 11.54
N PRO A 82 12.37 3.88 11.46
CA PRO A 82 11.02 4.41 11.29
C PRO A 82 10.45 4.05 9.92
N LEU A 83 9.18 3.68 9.90
CA LEU A 83 8.39 3.40 8.70
C LEU A 83 7.06 4.12 8.78
N SER A 84 6.74 4.92 7.76
CA SER A 84 5.41 5.51 7.63
C SER A 84 4.40 4.43 7.24
N MET A 85 3.35 4.29 8.03
CA MET A 85 2.31 3.28 7.85
C MET A 85 0.95 3.95 7.65
N PHE A 86 0.21 3.50 6.62
CA PHE A 86 -1.08 4.07 6.25
C PHE A 86 -2.14 3.01 6.07
N PHE A 87 -3.36 3.30 6.53
CA PHE A 87 -4.55 2.56 6.14
C PHE A 87 -5.58 3.52 5.54
N TYR A 88 -5.91 3.28 4.30
CA TYR A 88 -6.93 4.00 3.53
C TYR A 88 -8.23 3.19 3.58
N THR A 89 -9.22 3.66 4.32
CA THR A 89 -10.36 2.85 4.72
C THR A 89 -11.65 3.65 4.74
N PHE A 90 -12.77 2.96 4.65
CA PHE A 90 -14.10 3.49 4.94
C PHE A 90 -14.52 3.23 6.41
N SER A 91 -13.69 2.51 7.16
CA SER A 91 -13.93 2.13 8.55
C SER A 91 -13.61 3.26 9.54
N LYS A 92 -13.99 3.06 10.83
CA LYS A 92 -13.67 3.98 11.92
C LYS A 92 -12.17 3.97 12.25
N LYS A 93 -11.69 5.10 12.78
CA LYS A 93 -10.26 5.33 13.07
C LYS A 93 -9.65 4.29 14.01
N GLU A 94 -10.37 3.90 15.06
CA GLU A 94 -9.88 2.95 16.06
C GLU A 94 -9.54 1.61 15.43
N ARG A 95 -10.42 1.03 14.62
CA ARG A 95 -10.17 -0.24 13.92
C ARG A 95 -8.98 -0.16 12.97
N GLY A 96 -8.76 1.00 12.38
CA GLY A 96 -7.62 1.21 11.49
C GLY A 96 -6.29 1.25 12.22
N LEU A 97 -6.24 1.84 13.41
CA LEU A 97 -5.03 1.82 14.25
C LEU A 97 -4.70 0.40 14.73
N ASP A 98 -5.71 -0.39 15.11
CA ASP A 98 -5.52 -1.79 15.50
C ASP A 98 -4.92 -2.61 14.33
N LEU A 99 -5.41 -2.40 13.10
CA LEU A 99 -4.85 -3.04 11.92
C LEU A 99 -3.39 -2.64 11.68
N LEU A 100 -3.06 -1.35 11.81
CA LEU A 100 -1.68 -0.88 11.63
C LEU A 100 -0.75 -1.34 12.76
N ASN A 101 -1.24 -1.51 13.99
CA ASN A 101 -0.46 -2.09 15.09
C ASN A 101 -0.14 -3.56 14.80
N MET A 102 -1.13 -4.34 14.38
CA MET A 102 -0.94 -5.73 13.96
C MET A 102 0.02 -5.83 12.75
N ALA A 103 -0.11 -4.93 11.78
CA ALA A 103 0.79 -4.87 10.63
C ALA A 103 2.25 -4.63 11.05
N GLU A 104 2.50 -3.74 12.02
CA GLU A 104 3.84 -3.49 12.54
C GLU A 104 4.44 -4.73 13.20
N GLU A 105 3.65 -5.48 13.98
CA GLU A 105 4.08 -6.75 14.59
C GLU A 105 4.46 -7.77 13.51
N TYR A 106 3.64 -7.91 12.45
CA TYR A 106 3.90 -8.85 11.36
C TYR A 106 5.14 -8.45 10.55
N ILE A 107 5.32 -7.16 10.25
CA ILE A 107 6.50 -6.67 9.54
C ILE A 107 7.75 -6.92 10.36
N ASN A 108 7.73 -6.68 11.67
CA ASN A 108 8.86 -6.97 12.55
C ASN A 108 9.18 -8.47 12.58
N PHE A 109 8.18 -9.34 12.68
CA PHE A 109 8.38 -10.78 12.59
C PHE A 109 9.07 -11.19 11.27
N TYR A 110 8.62 -10.66 10.13
CA TYR A 110 9.28 -10.93 8.87
C TYR A 110 10.69 -10.33 8.79
N ALA A 111 10.85 -9.12 9.29
CA ALA A 111 12.16 -8.44 9.25
C ALA A 111 13.22 -9.14 10.12
N GLU A 112 12.84 -9.65 11.27
CA GLU A 112 13.74 -10.43 12.16
C GLU A 112 14.19 -11.76 11.54
N ASN A 113 13.32 -12.41 10.78
CA ASN A 113 13.59 -13.73 10.23
C ASN A 113 14.15 -13.71 8.79
N PHE A 114 13.82 -12.70 8.00
CA PHE A 114 14.10 -12.65 6.55
C PHE A 114 14.77 -11.37 6.09
N GLY A 115 15.13 -10.48 7.02
CA GLY A 115 15.78 -9.22 6.72
C GLY A 115 14.82 -8.03 6.63
N GLN A 116 15.38 -6.84 6.67
CA GLN A 116 14.65 -5.56 6.75
C GLN A 116 13.53 -5.46 5.72
N TYR A 117 12.44 -4.77 6.09
CA TYR A 117 11.36 -4.41 5.16
C TYR A 117 11.94 -3.78 3.88
N PRO A 118 11.72 -4.35 2.71
CA PRO A 118 12.43 -3.96 1.48
C PRO A 118 12.24 -2.50 1.10
N TRP A 119 11.07 -1.94 1.39
CA TRP A 119 10.68 -0.58 1.00
C TRP A 119 10.75 0.41 2.17
N ILE A 120 11.68 0.23 3.09
CA ILE A 120 11.79 1.01 4.35
C ILE A 120 11.89 2.53 4.15
N LYS A 121 12.36 2.99 2.98
CA LYS A 121 12.45 4.41 2.65
C LYS A 121 11.17 5.00 2.05
N GLU A 122 10.16 4.18 1.84
CA GLU A 122 8.85 4.61 1.33
C GLU A 122 7.79 4.49 2.41
N LYS A 123 6.87 3.56 2.26
CA LYS A 123 5.80 3.35 3.23
C LYS A 123 5.38 1.89 3.28
N PHE A 124 4.65 1.53 4.31
CA PHE A 124 3.73 0.41 4.29
C PHE A 124 2.30 0.96 4.21
N GLY A 125 1.56 0.57 3.19
CA GLY A 125 0.18 1.01 2.99
C GLY A 125 -0.78 -0.16 2.86
N VAL A 126 -2.00 0.03 3.35
CA VAL A 126 -3.13 -0.85 3.14
C VAL A 126 -4.29 -0.03 2.59
N VAL A 127 -4.97 -0.51 1.57
CA VAL A 127 -6.18 0.13 1.05
C VAL A 127 -7.36 -0.84 1.12
N GLU A 128 -8.44 -0.40 1.73
CA GLU A 128 -9.68 -1.17 1.80
C GLU A 128 -10.31 -1.30 0.41
N THR A 129 -10.64 -2.54 0.03
CA THR A 129 -11.17 -2.86 -1.30
C THR A 129 -12.40 -3.74 -1.20
N PRO A 130 -13.30 -3.74 -2.22
CA PRO A 130 -14.45 -4.63 -2.27
C PRO A 130 -14.10 -6.08 -2.66
N TYR A 131 -12.86 -6.35 -3.04
CA TYR A 131 -12.35 -7.68 -3.37
C TYR A 131 -11.37 -8.17 -2.29
N TRP A 132 -11.06 -9.48 -2.28
CA TRP A 132 -10.34 -10.15 -1.20
C TRP A 132 -9.00 -9.52 -0.85
N GLY A 133 -8.02 -9.57 -1.74
CA GLY A 133 -6.68 -9.01 -1.51
C GLY A 133 -5.84 -8.97 -2.78
N MET A 134 -4.74 -8.25 -2.71
CA MET A 134 -3.68 -8.23 -3.72
C MET A 134 -2.42 -7.58 -3.14
N GLU A 135 -1.27 -8.16 -3.47
CA GLU A 135 0.05 -7.82 -2.97
C GLU A 135 0.70 -6.59 -3.65
N HIS A 136 -0.04 -5.56 -3.98
CA HIS A 136 0.56 -4.38 -4.62
C HIS A 136 1.65 -3.76 -3.75
N GLN A 137 2.86 -3.66 -4.29
CA GLN A 137 4.04 -3.12 -3.61
C GLN A 137 3.74 -1.80 -2.89
N THR A 138 4.01 -1.73 -1.59
CA THR A 138 3.78 -0.59 -0.68
C THR A 138 2.32 -0.14 -0.50
N ILE A 139 1.34 -0.84 -1.11
CA ILE A 139 -0.09 -0.52 -0.99
C ILE A 139 -0.96 -1.77 -1.17
N ILE A 140 -1.00 -2.61 -0.17
CA ILE A 140 -1.75 -3.87 -0.16
C ILE A 140 -3.25 -3.60 -0.28
N ALA A 141 -3.93 -4.30 -1.21
CA ALA A 141 -5.39 -4.31 -1.25
C ALA A 141 -5.93 -5.25 -0.14
N TYR A 142 -6.96 -4.78 0.59
CA TYR A 142 -7.46 -5.47 1.76
C TYR A 142 -8.98 -5.49 1.81
N GLY A 143 -9.58 -6.66 1.61
CA GLY A 143 -11.03 -6.89 1.64
C GLY A 143 -11.50 -7.85 2.73
N ASN A 144 -10.67 -8.12 3.76
CA ASN A 144 -10.99 -9.07 4.82
C ASN A 144 -11.99 -8.54 5.87
N ASN A 145 -12.28 -7.25 5.86
CA ASN A 145 -13.16 -6.61 6.84
C ASN A 145 -12.79 -6.92 8.31
N HIS A 146 -11.50 -6.90 8.62
CA HIS A 146 -10.92 -7.15 9.96
C HIS A 146 -11.36 -8.49 10.59
N LYS A 147 -11.43 -9.55 9.79
CA LYS A 147 -11.76 -10.88 10.29
C LYS A 147 -10.48 -11.59 10.75
N TYR A 148 -10.52 -12.10 11.97
CA TYR A 148 -9.45 -12.93 12.53
C TYR A 148 -9.78 -14.41 12.36
N ASN A 149 -8.74 -15.22 12.17
CA ASN A 149 -8.89 -16.67 12.20
C ASN A 149 -9.02 -17.18 13.64
N LYS A 150 -9.21 -18.50 13.80
CA LYS A 150 -9.36 -19.14 15.13
C LYS A 150 -8.13 -18.97 16.04
N LYS A 151 -6.98 -18.59 15.50
CA LYS A 151 -5.73 -18.35 16.24
C LYS A 151 -5.50 -16.86 16.57
N GLY A 152 -6.46 -15.99 16.22
CA GLY A 152 -6.43 -14.58 16.59
C GLY A 152 -5.61 -13.66 15.68
N TYR A 153 -5.24 -14.10 14.47
CA TYR A 153 -4.53 -13.24 13.51
C TYR A 153 -5.31 -13.04 12.20
N ASP A 154 -5.05 -11.94 11.52
CA ASP A 154 -5.58 -11.63 10.20
C ASP A 154 -4.75 -12.34 9.13
N PHE A 155 -5.32 -13.43 8.58
CA PHE A 155 -4.64 -14.25 7.58
C PHE A 155 -4.36 -13.45 6.29
N LEU A 156 -5.33 -12.65 5.83
CA LEU A 156 -5.16 -11.91 4.58
C LEU A 156 -4.05 -10.88 4.69
N LEU A 157 -4.06 -10.08 5.76
CA LEU A 157 -3.00 -9.09 6.00
C LEU A 157 -1.62 -9.74 6.06
N LEU A 158 -1.50 -10.86 6.78
CA LEU A 158 -0.25 -11.62 6.89
C LEU A 158 0.21 -12.16 5.53
N HIS A 159 -0.73 -12.70 4.74
CA HIS A 159 -0.47 -13.28 3.42
C HIS A 159 0.02 -12.22 2.43
N GLU A 160 -0.75 -11.17 2.22
CA GLU A 160 -0.41 -10.12 1.26
C GLU A 160 0.89 -9.38 1.65
N MET A 161 1.13 -9.22 2.95
CA MET A 161 2.36 -8.62 3.46
C MET A 161 3.59 -9.50 3.18
N SER A 162 3.47 -10.83 3.21
CA SER A 162 4.58 -11.73 2.93
C SER A 162 5.15 -11.50 1.53
N HIS A 163 4.30 -11.09 0.59
CA HIS A 163 4.70 -10.81 -0.79
C HIS A 163 5.65 -9.62 -0.93
N GLU A 164 5.75 -8.75 0.06
CA GLU A 164 6.75 -7.66 0.06
C GLU A 164 8.19 -8.22 0.08
N TRP A 165 8.40 -9.41 0.67
CA TRP A 165 9.68 -10.15 0.62
C TRP A 165 9.69 -11.20 -0.50
N TRP A 166 8.56 -11.84 -0.83
CA TRP A 166 8.47 -12.90 -1.83
C TRP A 166 7.50 -12.55 -2.94
N GLY A 167 8.00 -12.06 -4.04
CA GLY A 167 7.25 -11.69 -5.24
C GLY A 167 7.42 -10.24 -5.63
N ASN A 168 7.47 -9.31 -4.68
CA ASN A 168 7.68 -7.89 -4.96
C ASN A 168 9.17 -7.52 -4.95
N PHE A 169 9.96 -8.09 -4.03
CA PHE A 169 11.40 -7.84 -3.92
C PHE A 169 12.25 -8.65 -4.90
#